data_e5cca23a95f74051ffcd3768bd19bc93
#
_entry.id   e5cca23a95f74051ffcd3768bd19bc93
#
_cell.length_a   1.000
_cell.length_b   1.000
_cell.length_c   1.000
_cell.angle_alpha   90.00
_cell.angle_beta   90.00
_cell.angle_gamma   90.00
#
_symmetry.space_group_name_H-M   'P 1'
#
loop_
_entity.id
_entity.type
_entity.pdbx_description
1 polymer ?
#
loop_
_entity_poly.entity_id
_entity_poly.type
_entity_poly.pdbx_seq_one_letter_code
_entity_poly.pdbx_strand_id
1 'polypeptide(L)'
;MHWLTAGLMLLVFALAFSIDLAPSRASHLAFLQLHRSVGVTVWVLTMARLVWRSLAEYPNWPSDMPQTMRVAAVASEYALYALLLAQPILGLLQTSARGDHVDLFFIGQLPALIEQNRPLARQLLTAHTAVGFSLLGLIALHVSAALFHHFWRRDDTLTAMLPAAARLRPLSSRAEHPCEADESPSRAEC
;
A
#
# COMPACT_ATOMS: atom_id res chain seq x y z
N MET A 1 3.67 8.10 1.70
CA MET A 1 4.01 6.86 0.98
C MET A 1 2.82 5.91 0.80
N HIS A 2 1.99 5.62 1.84
CA HIS A 2 0.87 4.66 1.73
C HIS A 2 -0.08 4.95 0.55
N TRP A 3 -0.64 6.13 0.47
CA TRP A 3 -1.62 6.51 -0.57
C TRP A 3 -1.03 6.52 -1.99
N LEU A 4 0.25 6.86 -2.11
CA LEU A 4 0.95 6.76 -3.40
C LEU A 4 1.04 5.30 -3.85
N THR A 5 1.47 4.40 -2.96
CA THR A 5 1.52 2.96 -3.26
C THR A 5 0.13 2.42 -3.58
N ALA A 6 -0.91 2.81 -2.82
CA ALA A 6 -2.30 2.40 -3.09
C ALA A 6 -2.78 2.86 -4.47
N GLY A 7 -2.53 4.11 -4.86
CA GLY A 7 -2.87 4.63 -6.18
C GLY A 7 -2.14 3.89 -7.31
N LEU A 8 -0.83 3.62 -7.14
CA LEU A 8 -0.07 2.86 -8.12
C LEU A 8 -0.52 1.38 -8.20
N MET A 9 -0.98 0.79 -7.09
CA MET A 9 -1.56 -0.56 -7.09
C MET A 9 -2.88 -0.60 -7.87
N LEU A 10 -3.74 0.39 -7.72
CA LEU A 10 -4.95 0.50 -8.55
C LEU A 10 -4.58 0.62 -10.04
N LEU A 11 -3.60 1.45 -10.36
CA LEU A 11 -3.14 1.63 -11.74
C LEU A 11 -2.55 0.34 -12.32
N VAL A 12 -1.69 -0.37 -11.59
CA VAL A 12 -1.05 -1.60 -12.10
C VAL A 12 -2.07 -2.72 -12.36
N PHE A 13 -3.10 -2.84 -11.50
CA PHE A 13 -4.18 -3.79 -11.75
C PHE A 13 -5.06 -3.35 -12.91
N ALA A 14 -5.41 -2.06 -13.01
CA ALA A 14 -6.17 -1.53 -14.16
C ALA A 14 -5.43 -1.80 -15.46
N LEU A 15 -4.13 -1.56 -15.52
CA LEU A 15 -3.30 -1.89 -16.69
C LEU A 15 -3.28 -3.39 -16.97
N ALA A 16 -3.13 -4.25 -15.94
CA ALA A 16 -3.14 -5.69 -16.11
C ALA A 16 -4.43 -6.20 -16.77
N PHE A 17 -5.59 -5.74 -16.30
CA PHE A 17 -6.90 -6.09 -16.90
C PHE A 17 -7.10 -5.47 -18.28
N SER A 18 -6.47 -4.35 -18.59
CA SER A 18 -6.56 -3.67 -19.88
C SER A 18 -5.71 -4.32 -20.97
N ILE A 19 -4.70 -5.13 -20.64
CA ILE A 19 -3.81 -5.78 -21.61
C ILE A 19 -4.60 -6.64 -22.58
N ASP A 20 -5.48 -7.50 -22.06
CA ASP A 20 -6.26 -8.44 -22.88
C ASP A 20 -7.47 -7.78 -23.58
N LEU A 21 -7.86 -6.58 -23.13
CA LEU A 21 -8.95 -5.78 -23.71
C LEU A 21 -8.44 -4.81 -24.78
N ALA A 22 -7.15 -4.76 -25.05
CA ALA A 22 -6.53 -3.80 -25.95
C ALA A 22 -7.02 -3.99 -27.41
N PRO A 23 -7.54 -2.93 -28.06
CA PRO A 23 -8.13 -3.04 -29.40
C PRO A 23 -7.10 -3.24 -30.52
N SER A 24 -5.82 -3.01 -30.25
CA SER A 24 -4.75 -3.14 -31.21
C SER A 24 -3.48 -3.73 -30.59
N ARG A 25 -2.59 -4.26 -31.43
CA ARG A 25 -1.27 -4.73 -30.96
C ARG A 25 -0.44 -3.61 -30.34
N ALA A 26 -0.55 -2.39 -30.85
CA ALA A 26 0.17 -1.24 -30.32
C ALA A 26 -0.28 -0.88 -28.92
N SER A 27 -1.59 -0.82 -28.67
CA SER A 27 -2.15 -0.58 -27.32
C SER A 27 -1.85 -1.72 -26.35
N HIS A 28 -1.90 -2.99 -26.81
CA HIS A 28 -1.49 -4.14 -26.00
C HIS A 28 -0.04 -4.01 -25.50
N LEU A 29 0.89 -3.69 -26.39
CA LEU A 29 2.28 -3.51 -26.02
C LEU A 29 2.47 -2.30 -25.10
N ALA A 30 1.75 -1.19 -25.34
CA ALA A 30 1.81 -0.01 -24.49
C ALA A 30 1.33 -0.31 -23.06
N PHE A 31 0.17 -0.97 -22.90
CA PHE A 31 -0.35 -1.36 -21.58
C PHE A 31 0.59 -2.34 -20.87
N LEU A 32 1.15 -3.31 -21.60
CA LEU A 32 2.10 -4.27 -21.05
C LEU A 32 3.37 -3.57 -20.53
N GLN A 33 3.95 -2.63 -21.30
CA GLN A 33 5.14 -1.90 -20.87
C GLN A 33 4.86 -0.95 -19.72
N LEU A 34 3.73 -0.27 -19.72
CA LEU A 34 3.29 0.55 -18.59
C LEU A 34 3.07 -0.29 -17.32
N HIS A 35 2.41 -1.45 -17.45
CA HIS A 35 2.24 -2.38 -16.33
C HIS A 35 3.58 -2.80 -15.72
N ARG A 36 4.54 -3.16 -16.56
CA ARG A 36 5.90 -3.54 -16.13
C ARG A 36 6.61 -2.38 -15.42
N SER A 37 6.58 -1.18 -15.99
CA SER A 37 7.23 0.01 -15.44
C SER A 37 6.62 0.43 -14.10
N VAL A 38 5.28 0.48 -14.01
CA VAL A 38 4.57 0.78 -12.76
C VAL A 38 4.83 -0.31 -11.72
N GLY A 39 4.86 -1.58 -12.12
CA GLY A 39 5.19 -2.71 -11.24
C GLY A 39 6.58 -2.58 -10.60
N VAL A 40 7.60 -2.22 -11.38
CA VAL A 40 8.95 -1.94 -10.85
C VAL A 40 8.94 -0.74 -9.91
N THR A 41 8.20 0.32 -10.25
CA THR A 41 8.06 1.50 -9.38
C THR A 41 7.42 1.14 -8.03
N VAL A 42 6.36 0.33 -8.03
CA VAL A 42 5.74 -0.19 -6.80
C VAL A 42 6.74 -0.98 -5.97
N TRP A 43 7.57 -1.81 -6.62
CA TRP A 43 8.60 -2.59 -5.94
C TRP A 43 9.63 -1.71 -5.23
N VAL A 44 10.17 -0.70 -5.93
CA VAL A 44 11.13 0.26 -5.36
C VAL A 44 10.52 1.03 -4.19
N LEU A 45 9.27 1.51 -4.33
CA LEU A 45 8.57 2.21 -3.25
C LEU A 45 8.29 1.30 -2.05
N THR A 46 7.98 0.01 -2.30
CA THR A 46 7.77 -0.97 -1.23
C THR A 46 9.07 -1.23 -0.46
N MET A 47 10.20 -1.37 -1.17
CA MET A 47 11.52 -1.50 -0.55
C MET A 47 11.89 -0.26 0.27
N ALA A 48 11.72 0.94 -0.31
CA ALA A 48 11.96 2.20 0.40
C ALA A 48 11.09 2.33 1.67
N ARG A 49 9.82 1.92 1.58
CA ARG A 49 8.90 1.91 2.72
C ARG A 49 9.34 0.92 3.80
N LEU A 50 9.79 -0.27 3.41
CA LEU A 50 10.25 -1.30 4.34
C LEU A 50 11.51 -0.84 5.08
N VAL A 51 12.48 -0.24 4.36
CA VAL A 51 13.68 0.37 4.95
C VAL A 51 13.28 1.49 5.91
N TRP A 52 12.42 2.41 5.48
CA TRP A 52 11.94 3.49 6.35
C TRP A 52 11.29 2.96 7.63
N ARG A 53 10.46 1.92 7.50
CA ARG A 53 9.79 1.29 8.63
C ARG A 53 10.75 0.61 9.60
N SER A 54 11.84 0.00 9.11
CA SER A 54 12.84 -0.63 9.98
C SER A 54 13.64 0.38 10.80
N LEU A 55 13.66 1.65 10.37
CA LEU A 55 14.35 2.76 11.04
C LEU A 55 13.41 3.58 11.95
N ALA A 56 12.09 3.44 11.79
CA ALA A 56 11.09 4.19 12.55
C ALA A 56 10.65 3.39 13.78
N GLU A 57 10.38 4.10 14.88
CA GLU A 57 9.76 3.49 16.06
C GLU A 57 8.36 2.98 15.75
N TYR A 58 8.03 1.82 16.28
CA TYR A 58 6.70 1.21 16.13
C TYR A 58 5.68 2.02 16.94
N PRO A 59 4.58 2.47 16.34
CA PRO A 59 3.52 3.11 17.13
C PRO A 59 2.93 2.11 18.13
N ASN A 60 2.66 2.60 19.33
CA ASN A 60 2.03 1.78 20.36
C ASN A 60 0.62 1.36 19.92
N TRP A 61 0.31 0.09 20.14
CA TRP A 61 -1.04 -0.42 19.87
C TRP A 61 -2.03 0.13 20.91
N PRO A 62 -3.29 0.41 20.52
CA PRO A 62 -4.34 0.74 21.48
C PRO A 62 -4.45 -0.34 22.55
N SER A 63 -4.52 0.07 23.82
CA SER A 63 -4.55 -0.85 24.97
C SER A 63 -5.78 -1.75 25.02
N ASP A 64 -6.87 -1.34 24.36
CA ASP A 64 -8.16 -2.02 24.28
C ASP A 64 -8.28 -2.98 23.09
N MET A 65 -7.24 -3.09 22.24
CA MET A 65 -7.26 -3.96 21.06
C MET A 65 -7.07 -5.44 21.44
N PRO A 66 -8.03 -6.32 21.10
CA PRO A 66 -7.90 -7.76 21.33
C PRO A 66 -6.64 -8.33 20.64
N GLN A 67 -5.96 -9.25 21.32
CA GLN A 67 -4.72 -9.85 20.80
C GLN A 67 -4.92 -10.51 19.43
N THR A 68 -6.07 -11.16 19.19
CA THR A 68 -6.41 -11.77 17.90
C THR A 68 -6.44 -10.76 16.76
N MET A 69 -7.00 -9.57 16.99
CA MET A 69 -7.02 -8.50 15.98
C MET A 69 -5.62 -7.96 15.71
N ARG A 70 -4.81 -7.80 16.77
CA ARG A 70 -3.42 -7.37 16.63
C ARG A 70 -2.61 -8.37 15.79
N VAL A 71 -2.74 -9.66 16.07
CA VAL A 71 -2.07 -10.72 15.29
C VAL A 71 -2.55 -10.69 13.84
N ALA A 72 -3.85 -10.59 13.58
CA ALA A 72 -4.40 -10.52 12.24
C ALA A 72 -3.88 -9.29 11.47
N ALA A 73 -3.81 -8.11 12.11
CA ALA A 73 -3.29 -6.90 11.51
C ALA A 73 -1.81 -7.05 11.12
N VAL A 74 -0.98 -7.56 12.03
CA VAL A 74 0.45 -7.81 11.79
C VAL A 74 0.64 -8.84 10.68
N ALA A 75 -0.08 -9.96 10.73
CA ALA A 75 0.01 -11.02 9.72
C ALA A 75 -0.39 -10.51 8.33
N SER A 76 -1.49 -9.76 8.22
CA SER A 76 -1.93 -9.18 6.95
C SER A 76 -0.92 -8.18 6.38
N GLU A 77 -0.28 -7.38 7.23
CA GLU A 77 0.74 -6.44 6.82
C GLU A 77 1.98 -7.14 6.25
N TYR A 78 2.51 -8.14 6.96
CA TYR A 78 3.65 -8.92 6.46
C TYR A 78 3.31 -9.70 5.20
N ALA A 79 2.10 -10.26 5.10
CA ALA A 79 1.63 -10.94 3.90
C ALA A 79 1.54 -9.96 2.70
N LEU A 80 1.03 -8.74 2.91
CA LEU A 80 1.02 -7.70 1.86
C LEU A 80 2.44 -7.36 1.41
N TYR A 81 3.39 -7.15 2.31
CA TYR A 81 4.78 -6.89 1.93
C TYR A 81 5.39 -8.06 1.16
N ALA A 82 5.19 -9.29 1.62
CA ALA A 82 5.73 -10.49 0.95
C ALA A 82 5.20 -10.60 -0.49
N LEU A 83 3.88 -10.42 -0.69
CA LEU A 83 3.27 -10.49 -2.02
C LEU A 83 3.69 -9.30 -2.90
N LEU A 84 3.76 -8.07 -2.36
CA LEU A 84 4.21 -6.88 -3.08
C LEU A 84 5.66 -6.99 -3.55
N LEU A 85 6.52 -7.67 -2.80
CA LEU A 85 7.91 -7.90 -3.17
C LEU A 85 8.05 -9.06 -4.18
N ALA A 86 7.30 -10.14 -3.98
CA ALA A 86 7.37 -11.31 -4.87
C ALA A 86 6.80 -11.03 -6.27
N GLN A 87 5.72 -10.26 -6.36
CA GLN A 87 4.97 -10.04 -7.59
C GLN A 87 5.80 -9.43 -8.73
N PRO A 88 6.53 -8.32 -8.56
CA PRO A 88 7.36 -7.76 -9.63
C PRO A 88 8.56 -8.64 -9.98
N ILE A 89 9.13 -9.37 -9.02
CA ILE A 89 10.21 -10.32 -9.26
C ILE A 89 9.73 -11.42 -10.20
N LEU A 90 8.56 -12.02 -9.93
CA LEU A 90 7.96 -13.02 -10.82
C LEU A 90 7.70 -12.46 -12.22
N GLY A 91 7.22 -11.22 -12.31
CA GLY A 91 6.98 -10.54 -13.59
C GLY A 91 8.28 -10.28 -14.39
N LEU A 92 9.36 -9.86 -13.72
CA LEU A 92 10.66 -9.64 -14.34
C LEU A 92 11.27 -10.96 -14.83
N LEU A 93 11.24 -12.00 -13.99
CA LEU A 93 11.73 -13.34 -14.36
C LEU A 93 10.93 -13.91 -15.53
N GLN A 94 9.60 -13.78 -15.52
CA GLN A 94 8.72 -14.22 -16.60
C GLN A 94 9.04 -13.49 -17.92
N THR A 95 9.26 -12.18 -17.87
CA THR A 95 9.61 -11.38 -19.05
C THR A 95 10.96 -11.80 -19.61
N SER A 96 12.00 -11.96 -18.78
CA SER A 96 13.31 -12.45 -19.17
C SER A 96 13.24 -13.86 -19.77
N ALA A 97 12.51 -14.79 -19.13
CA ALA A 97 12.33 -16.15 -19.63
C ALA A 97 11.58 -16.21 -20.99
N ARG A 98 10.77 -15.21 -21.31
CA ARG A 98 10.16 -15.08 -22.65
C ARG A 98 11.16 -14.62 -23.72
N GLY A 99 12.26 -13.99 -23.33
CA GLY A 99 13.21 -13.31 -24.20
C GLY A 99 12.77 -11.87 -24.52
N ASP A 100 11.85 -11.31 -23.76
CA ASP A 100 11.41 -9.92 -23.87
C ASP A 100 12.27 -9.02 -22.97
N HIS A 101 12.27 -7.70 -23.26
CA HIS A 101 12.89 -6.67 -22.44
C HIS A 101 11.84 -5.85 -21.68
N VAL A 102 12.24 -5.31 -20.55
CA VAL A 102 11.42 -4.34 -19.79
C VAL A 102 11.96 -2.94 -20.06
N ASP A 103 11.19 -2.14 -20.77
CA ASP A 103 11.49 -0.72 -20.99
C ASP A 103 10.91 0.09 -19.83
N LEU A 104 11.80 0.67 -19.01
CA LEU A 104 11.39 1.54 -17.91
C LEU A 104 11.06 2.94 -18.43
N PHE A 105 9.80 3.27 -18.62
CA PHE A 105 9.29 4.61 -18.97
C PHE A 105 10.07 5.34 -20.06
N PHE A 106 10.75 4.81 -20.96
CA PHE A 106 11.64 5.45 -21.94
C PHE A 106 13.02 5.89 -21.41
N ILE A 107 13.38 5.52 -20.16
CA ILE A 107 14.68 5.87 -19.57
C ILE A 107 15.76 4.85 -19.96
N GLY A 108 15.34 3.59 -20.16
CA GLY A 108 16.28 2.52 -20.53
C GLY A 108 15.68 1.13 -20.36
N GLN A 109 16.41 0.14 -20.82
CA GLN A 109 16.02 -1.27 -20.74
C GLN A 109 16.67 -1.94 -19.53
N LEU A 110 15.87 -2.70 -18.79
CA LEU A 110 16.43 -3.59 -17.77
C LEU A 110 17.10 -4.79 -18.44
N PRO A 111 18.29 -5.21 -17.95
CA PRO A 111 18.95 -6.41 -18.46
C PRO A 111 18.09 -7.65 -18.20
N ALA A 112 18.21 -8.65 -19.06
CA ALA A 112 17.62 -9.95 -18.82
C ALA A 112 18.24 -10.58 -17.58
N LEU A 113 17.40 -11.08 -16.66
CA LEU A 113 17.84 -11.69 -15.40
C LEU A 113 18.19 -13.17 -15.57
N ILE A 114 17.57 -13.83 -16.54
CA ILE A 114 17.76 -15.25 -16.86
C ILE A 114 17.71 -15.46 -18.36
N GLU A 115 18.26 -16.57 -18.82
CA GLU A 115 18.21 -16.97 -20.23
C GLU A 115 16.79 -17.34 -20.69
N GLN A 116 16.56 -17.23 -22.00
CA GLN A 116 15.27 -17.55 -22.60
C GLN A 116 14.88 -19.01 -22.37
N ASN A 117 13.75 -19.25 -21.73
CA ASN A 117 13.19 -20.57 -21.47
C ASN A 117 11.64 -20.49 -21.49
N ARG A 118 11.05 -20.86 -22.62
CA ARG A 118 9.59 -20.75 -22.82
C ARG A 118 8.75 -21.62 -21.88
N PRO A 119 9.12 -22.87 -21.54
CA PRO A 119 8.43 -23.64 -20.50
C PRO A 119 8.42 -22.92 -19.15
N LEU A 120 9.57 -22.43 -18.69
CA LEU A 120 9.71 -21.68 -17.45
C LEU A 120 8.89 -20.38 -17.48
N ALA A 121 8.89 -19.65 -18.61
CA ALA A 121 8.09 -18.43 -18.76
C ALA A 121 6.60 -18.67 -18.52
N ARG A 122 6.04 -19.82 -18.97
CA ARG A 122 4.65 -20.19 -18.71
C ARG A 122 4.39 -20.47 -17.25
N GLN A 123 5.27 -21.18 -16.56
CA GLN A 123 5.16 -21.46 -15.12
C GLN A 123 5.22 -20.17 -14.30
N LEU A 124 6.17 -19.28 -14.64
CA LEU A 124 6.30 -17.97 -13.98
C LEU A 124 5.08 -17.08 -14.22
N LEU A 125 4.49 -17.11 -15.42
CA LEU A 125 3.23 -16.40 -15.69
C LEU A 125 2.09 -16.92 -14.82
N THR A 126 1.93 -18.23 -14.70
CA THR A 126 0.93 -18.84 -13.83
C THR A 126 1.14 -18.42 -12.37
N ALA A 127 2.38 -18.46 -11.90
CA ALA A 127 2.71 -18.04 -10.53
C ALA A 127 2.45 -16.54 -10.34
N HIS A 128 2.88 -15.68 -11.28
CA HIS A 128 2.61 -14.24 -11.25
C HIS A 128 1.11 -13.94 -11.19
N THR A 129 0.31 -14.60 -12.00
CA THR A 129 -1.14 -14.44 -12.01
C THR A 129 -1.77 -14.90 -10.69
N ALA A 130 -1.38 -16.06 -10.17
CA ALA A 130 -1.89 -16.58 -8.90
C ALA A 130 -1.55 -15.67 -7.71
N VAL A 131 -0.29 -15.21 -7.63
CA VAL A 131 0.16 -14.25 -6.61
C VAL A 131 -0.56 -12.91 -6.77
N GLY A 132 -0.80 -12.46 -8.02
CA GLY A 132 -1.56 -11.23 -8.31
C GLY A 132 -3.00 -11.28 -7.79
N PHE A 133 -3.73 -12.38 -8.04
CA PHE A 133 -5.09 -12.55 -7.49
C PHE A 133 -5.08 -12.69 -5.96
N SER A 134 -4.08 -13.37 -5.38
CA SER A 134 -3.92 -13.45 -3.93
C SER A 134 -3.68 -12.07 -3.31
N LEU A 135 -2.85 -11.25 -3.95
CA LEU A 135 -2.59 -9.88 -3.54
C LEU A 135 -3.85 -9.01 -3.65
N LEU A 136 -4.62 -9.12 -4.74
CA LEU A 136 -5.89 -8.41 -4.92
C LEU A 136 -6.89 -8.78 -3.82
N GLY A 137 -7.05 -10.05 -3.52
CA GLY A 137 -7.92 -10.54 -2.45
C GLY A 137 -7.49 -10.02 -1.07
N LEU A 138 -6.18 -10.02 -0.79
CA LEU A 138 -5.65 -9.52 0.47
C LEU A 138 -5.79 -8.00 0.59
N ILE A 139 -5.64 -7.24 -0.51
CA ILE A 139 -5.91 -5.79 -0.55
C ILE A 139 -7.39 -5.53 -0.28
N ALA A 140 -8.31 -6.29 -0.90
CA ALA A 140 -9.74 -6.16 -0.64
C ALA A 140 -10.09 -6.42 0.82
N LEU A 141 -9.50 -7.46 1.43
CA LEU A 141 -9.65 -7.76 2.86
C LEU A 141 -9.09 -6.62 3.73
N HIS A 142 -7.90 -6.11 3.41
CA HIS A 142 -7.26 -5.00 4.12
C HIS A 142 -8.11 -3.73 4.09
N VAL A 143 -8.65 -3.37 2.93
CA VAL A 143 -9.54 -2.22 2.77
C VAL A 143 -10.84 -2.43 3.54
N SER A 144 -11.44 -3.62 3.45
CA SER A 144 -12.67 -3.97 4.16
C SER A 144 -12.48 -3.89 5.68
N ALA A 145 -11.34 -4.37 6.19
CA ALA A 145 -11.00 -4.24 7.60
C ALA A 145 -10.87 -2.78 8.03
N ALA A 146 -10.18 -1.94 7.25
CA ALA A 146 -10.05 -0.51 7.55
C ALA A 146 -11.41 0.22 7.55
N LEU A 147 -12.31 -0.11 6.62
CA LEU A 147 -13.67 0.42 6.57
C LEU A 147 -14.52 -0.06 7.74
N PHE A 148 -14.40 -1.34 8.11
CA PHE A 148 -15.08 -1.90 9.29
C PHE A 148 -14.65 -1.18 10.57
N HIS A 149 -13.36 -0.94 10.75
CA HIS A 149 -12.83 -0.18 11.89
C HIS A 149 -13.39 1.24 11.90
N HIS A 150 -13.44 1.91 10.75
CA HIS A 150 -13.92 3.29 10.65
C HIS A 150 -15.43 3.42 10.91
N PHE A 151 -16.26 2.60 10.24
CA PHE A 151 -17.73 2.77 10.27
C PHE A 151 -18.39 2.05 11.45
N TRP A 152 -17.91 0.86 11.81
CA TRP A 152 -18.54 0.03 12.84
C TRP A 152 -17.89 0.22 14.20
N ARG A 153 -16.56 0.13 14.29
CA ARG A 153 -15.85 0.35 15.55
C ARG A 153 -15.67 1.82 15.89
N ARG A 154 -15.75 2.71 14.88
CA ARG A 154 -15.56 4.17 15.03
C ARG A 154 -14.23 4.52 15.69
N ASP A 155 -13.19 3.78 15.40
CA ASP A 155 -11.85 4.04 15.88
C ASP A 155 -11.02 4.87 14.85
N ASP A 156 -9.89 5.37 15.30
CA ASP A 156 -9.04 6.27 14.51
C ASP A 156 -8.09 5.55 13.51
N THR A 157 -8.30 4.25 13.26
CA THR A 157 -7.41 3.45 12.39
C THR A 157 -7.28 4.07 11.00
N LEU A 158 -8.38 4.44 10.36
CA LEU A 158 -8.37 5.06 9.02
C LEU A 158 -7.84 6.49 9.06
N THR A 159 -8.27 7.28 10.06
CA THR A 159 -7.83 8.68 10.22
C THR A 159 -6.34 8.79 10.52
N ALA A 160 -5.77 7.83 11.22
CA ALA A 160 -4.33 7.73 11.47
C ALA A 160 -3.51 7.51 10.18
N MET A 161 -4.12 6.90 9.14
CA MET A 161 -3.48 6.70 7.83
C MET A 161 -3.56 7.92 6.92
N LEU A 162 -4.41 8.92 7.22
CA LEU A 162 -4.52 10.14 6.43
C LEU A 162 -3.27 11.01 6.60
N PRO A 163 -2.82 11.71 5.55
CA PRO A 163 -1.78 12.72 5.64
C PRO A 163 -2.15 13.77 6.69
N ALA A 164 -1.16 14.30 7.42
CA ALA A 164 -1.39 15.29 8.47
C ALA A 164 -2.20 16.52 7.97
N ALA A 165 -2.05 16.89 6.70
CA ALA A 165 -2.82 17.96 6.05
C ALA A 165 -4.32 17.63 5.87
N ALA A 166 -4.70 16.35 5.82
CA ALA A 166 -6.09 15.90 5.67
C ALA A 166 -6.78 15.57 7.00
N ARG A 167 -6.06 15.63 8.12
CA ARG A 167 -6.62 15.50 9.46
C ARG A 167 -7.30 16.82 9.81
N LEU A 168 -8.59 16.95 9.49
CA LEU A 168 -9.40 18.08 9.96
C LEU A 168 -9.36 18.05 11.51
N ARG A 169 -8.81 19.11 12.11
CA ARG A 169 -8.87 19.30 13.56
C ARG A 169 -10.33 19.27 13.96
N PRO A 170 -10.75 18.44 14.95
CA PRO A 170 -12.09 18.55 15.49
C PRO A 170 -12.28 19.99 15.98
N LEU A 171 -13.36 20.64 15.57
CA LEU A 171 -13.73 21.98 16.01
C LEU A 171 -14.10 22.07 17.50
N SER A 172 -14.02 20.97 18.25
CA SER A 172 -14.47 20.85 19.64
C SER A 172 -13.42 21.16 20.71
N SER A 173 -12.19 21.57 20.36
CA SER A 173 -11.17 21.92 21.37
C SER A 173 -11.01 23.44 21.60
N ARG A 174 -11.99 24.24 21.19
CA ARG A 174 -12.02 25.68 21.45
C ARG A 174 -13.12 26.08 22.40
N ALA A 175 -13.38 25.24 23.40
CA ALA A 175 -14.01 25.71 24.64
C ALA A 175 -12.87 26.00 25.63
N GLU A 176 -12.19 27.09 25.42
CA GLU A 176 -11.41 27.73 26.46
C GLU A 176 -12.40 28.04 27.59
N HIS A 177 -12.28 27.33 28.67
CA HIS A 177 -12.80 27.82 29.95
C HIS A 177 -12.08 29.14 30.25
N PRO A 178 -12.78 30.28 30.32
CA PRO A 178 -12.20 31.44 30.95
C PRO A 178 -11.91 31.06 32.39
N CYS A 179 -10.68 31.21 32.82
CA CYS A 179 -10.37 31.25 34.24
C CYS A 179 -11.19 32.40 34.84
N GLU A 180 -12.25 32.05 35.49
CA GLU A 180 -12.97 32.95 36.40
C GLU A 180 -12.02 33.22 37.58
N ALA A 181 -11.39 34.37 37.55
CA ALA A 181 -10.63 34.90 38.67
C ALA A 181 -11.62 35.11 39.84
N ASP A 182 -11.59 34.21 40.80
CA ASP A 182 -12.24 34.39 42.07
C ASP A 182 -11.46 35.49 42.86
N GLU A 183 -11.89 36.73 42.68
CA GLU A 183 -11.57 37.85 43.56
C GLU A 183 -12.45 37.75 44.82
N SER A 184 -11.97 37.03 45.81
CA SER A 184 -12.51 37.16 47.17
C SER A 184 -11.76 38.24 47.94
N PRO A 185 -12.40 39.38 48.30
CA PRO A 185 -11.75 40.38 49.13
C PRO A 185 -11.74 39.94 50.60
N SER A 186 -10.58 40.11 51.20
CA SER A 186 -10.28 40.36 52.60
C SER A 186 -11.49 40.57 53.54
N ARG A 187 -11.55 39.79 54.61
CA ARG A 187 -11.97 40.31 55.91
C ARG A 187 -10.93 39.99 56.95
N ALA A 188 -10.18 41.04 57.28
CA ALA A 188 -9.62 41.20 58.61
C ALA A 188 -10.79 41.40 59.59
N GLU A 189 -10.64 40.84 60.74
CA GLU A 189 -10.97 41.38 62.06
C GLU A 189 -11.26 40.30 63.08
N CYS A 190 -10.57 40.49 64.22
CA CYS A 190 -10.58 39.97 65.59
C CYS A 190 -9.78 38.71 65.83
#